data_fc2cf30736fa4d400e116601ca7a5567
#
_entry.id   fc2cf30736fa4d400e116601ca7a5567
#
_cell.length_a   1.000
_cell.length_b   1.000
_cell.length_c   1.000
_cell.angle_alpha   90.00
_cell.angle_beta   90.00
_cell.angle_gamma   90.00
#
_symmetry.space_group_name_H-M   'P 1'
#
loop_
_entity.id
_entity.type
_entity.pdbx_description
1 polymer ?
#
loop_
_entity_poly.entity_id
_entity_poly.type
_entity_poly.pdbx_seq_one_letter_code
_entity_poly.pdbx_strand_id
1 'polypeptide(L)'
;MTLQRRMWLLAGVMAMVATGVALVALLASYRTGIGVEEDRLANVVESQARLLEAVARFDREFSQGYPGGAEAATLSQYREANLDFRGMGETGELTLAVRNGDWIRLLLQKREDGREAPDSVRWGGELAAPQRKALEGEAGVMVGLDYRGQRVLAAYRPVGAYGWGIVAKMDLVEVRAPFLRAGAFVLLVAALLIVVGVLLFRKLG
;
A
#
# COMPACT_ATOMS: atom_id res chain seq x y z
N MET A 1 -36.49 39.74 14.10
CA MET A 1 -35.28 38.93 14.41
C MET A 1 -34.27 39.82 15.06
N THR A 2 -33.86 39.53 16.29
CA THR A 2 -32.86 40.33 17.00
C THR A 2 -31.49 40.23 16.27
N LEU A 3 -30.68 41.27 16.32
CA LEU A 3 -29.37 41.36 15.69
C LEU A 3 -28.51 40.15 16.10
N GLN A 4 -28.57 39.72 17.35
CA GLN A 4 -27.96 38.54 17.91
C GLN A 4 -28.30 37.26 17.13
N ARG A 5 -29.57 37.01 16.83
CA ARG A 5 -30.05 35.82 16.11
C ARG A 5 -29.50 35.76 14.67
N ARG A 6 -29.39 36.93 14.00
CA ARG A 6 -28.79 37.04 12.66
C ARG A 6 -27.30 36.70 12.70
N MET A 7 -26.57 37.20 13.69
CA MET A 7 -25.14 36.92 13.83
C MET A 7 -24.86 35.42 14.10
N TRP A 8 -25.68 34.75 14.93
CA TRP A 8 -25.58 33.31 15.15
C TRP A 8 -25.85 32.50 13.87
N LEU A 9 -26.82 32.89 13.09
CA LEU A 9 -27.12 32.26 11.80
C LEU A 9 -25.96 32.40 10.82
N LEU A 10 -25.39 33.61 10.70
CA LEU A 10 -24.23 33.85 9.85
C LEU A 10 -23.00 33.03 10.30
N ALA A 11 -22.70 33.02 11.59
CA ALA A 11 -21.60 32.23 12.14
C ALA A 11 -21.80 30.72 11.87
N GLY A 12 -23.02 30.22 12.06
CA GLY A 12 -23.38 28.81 11.75
C GLY A 12 -23.21 28.48 10.26
N VAL A 13 -23.67 29.36 9.37
CA VAL A 13 -23.50 29.17 7.93
C VAL A 13 -22.02 29.19 7.54
N MET A 14 -21.25 30.13 8.07
CA MET A 14 -19.80 30.19 7.79
C MET A 14 -19.06 28.95 8.30
N ALA A 15 -19.40 28.46 9.50
CA ALA A 15 -18.81 27.24 10.03
C ALA A 15 -19.18 26.02 9.17
N MET A 16 -20.43 25.92 8.71
CA MET A 16 -20.88 24.83 7.82
C MET A 16 -20.14 24.87 6.48
N VAL A 17 -20.00 26.06 5.86
CA VAL A 17 -19.27 26.22 4.59
C VAL A 17 -17.79 25.86 4.77
N ALA A 18 -17.14 26.37 5.82
CA ALA A 18 -15.74 26.06 6.09
C ALA A 18 -15.49 24.56 6.31
N THR A 19 -16.37 23.89 7.08
CA THR A 19 -16.31 22.44 7.31
C THR A 19 -16.53 21.67 6.00
N GLY A 20 -17.48 22.10 5.17
CA GLY A 20 -17.75 21.48 3.87
C GLY A 20 -16.55 21.58 2.92
N VAL A 21 -15.93 22.76 2.82
CA VAL A 21 -14.72 22.97 2.01
C VAL A 21 -13.56 22.12 2.53
N ALA A 22 -13.36 22.07 3.85
CA ALA A 22 -12.30 21.26 4.44
C ALA A 22 -12.50 19.75 4.17
N LEU A 23 -13.73 19.27 4.23
CA LEU A 23 -14.07 17.86 3.93
C LEU A 23 -13.80 17.54 2.46
N VAL A 24 -14.23 18.40 1.53
CA VAL A 24 -13.97 18.22 0.09
C VAL A 24 -12.47 18.20 -0.18
N ALA A 25 -11.71 19.14 0.39
CA ALA A 25 -10.26 19.20 0.24
C ALA A 25 -9.58 17.94 0.78
N LEU A 26 -10.02 17.42 1.94
CA LEU A 26 -9.48 16.19 2.52
C LEU A 26 -9.78 14.97 1.65
N LEU A 27 -11.00 14.86 1.12
CA LEU A 27 -11.38 13.77 0.21
C LEU A 27 -10.60 13.83 -1.11
N ALA A 28 -10.39 15.02 -1.67
CA ALA A 28 -9.58 15.21 -2.87
C ALA A 28 -8.11 14.79 -2.61
N SER A 29 -7.52 15.28 -1.50
CA SER A 29 -6.16 14.91 -1.10
C SER A 29 -6.01 13.40 -0.87
N TYR A 30 -7.00 12.77 -0.24
CA TYR A 30 -7.01 11.32 -0.03
C TYR A 30 -6.98 10.55 -1.37
N ARG A 31 -7.86 10.92 -2.32
CA ARG A 31 -7.90 10.26 -3.63
C ARG A 31 -6.60 10.42 -4.41
N THR A 32 -6.07 11.65 -4.43
CA THR A 32 -4.79 11.93 -5.11
C THR A 32 -3.65 11.17 -4.45
N GLY A 33 -3.57 11.15 -3.12
CA GLY A 33 -2.50 10.47 -2.41
C GLY A 33 -2.52 8.95 -2.58
N ILE A 34 -3.70 8.32 -2.59
CA ILE A 34 -3.81 6.88 -2.91
C ILE A 34 -3.31 6.63 -4.34
N GLY A 35 -3.74 7.43 -5.33
CA GLY A 35 -3.28 7.27 -6.72
C GLY A 35 -1.76 7.38 -6.86
N VAL A 36 -1.12 8.30 -6.14
CA VAL A 36 0.35 8.43 -6.14
C VAL A 36 1.03 7.17 -5.60
N GLU A 37 0.50 6.56 -4.52
CA GLU A 37 1.07 5.33 -3.98
C GLU A 37 0.79 4.12 -4.89
N GLU A 38 -0.37 4.07 -5.56
CA GLU A 38 -0.67 3.07 -6.59
C GLU A 38 0.34 3.12 -7.74
N ASP A 39 0.58 4.30 -8.30
CA ASP A 39 1.56 4.51 -9.37
C ASP A 39 2.99 4.16 -8.93
N ARG A 40 3.34 4.53 -7.70
CA ARG A 40 4.65 4.22 -7.14
C ARG A 40 4.87 2.71 -7.01
N LEU A 41 3.92 1.97 -6.43
CA LEU A 41 4.00 0.52 -6.30
C LEU A 41 4.00 -0.16 -7.67
N ALA A 42 3.20 0.33 -8.63
CA ALA A 42 3.18 -0.18 -9.99
C ALA A 42 4.54 -0.01 -10.69
N ASN A 43 5.18 1.16 -10.56
CA ASN A 43 6.50 1.43 -11.12
C ASN A 43 7.59 0.55 -10.47
N VAL A 44 7.52 0.34 -9.16
CA VAL A 44 8.45 -0.54 -8.44
C VAL A 44 8.31 -1.97 -8.95
N VAL A 45 7.09 -2.53 -8.96
CA VAL A 45 6.88 -3.92 -9.38
C VAL A 45 7.27 -4.14 -10.84
N GLU A 46 7.01 -3.16 -11.71
CA GLU A 46 7.40 -3.23 -13.11
C GLU A 46 8.92 -3.24 -13.30
N SER A 47 9.63 -2.33 -12.64
CA SER A 47 11.10 -2.27 -12.71
C SER A 47 11.75 -3.54 -12.17
N GLN A 48 11.23 -4.06 -11.06
CA GLN A 48 11.73 -5.29 -10.44
C GLN A 48 11.42 -6.54 -11.27
N ALA A 49 10.26 -6.62 -11.91
CA ALA A 49 9.94 -7.71 -12.83
C ALA A 49 10.89 -7.73 -14.04
N ARG A 50 11.15 -6.57 -14.64
CA ARG A 50 12.11 -6.44 -15.77
C ARG A 50 13.53 -6.82 -15.35
N LEU A 51 13.96 -6.41 -14.16
CA LEU A 51 15.26 -6.81 -13.61
C LEU A 51 15.36 -8.32 -13.45
N LEU A 52 14.36 -8.95 -12.81
CA LEU A 52 14.30 -10.40 -12.66
C LEU A 52 14.34 -11.13 -13.99
N GLU A 53 13.60 -10.66 -14.98
CA GLU A 53 13.63 -11.27 -16.33
C GLU A 53 14.99 -11.13 -17.02
N ALA A 54 15.69 -10.00 -16.80
CA ALA A 54 17.03 -9.81 -17.35
C ALA A 54 18.06 -10.74 -16.69
N VAL A 55 18.04 -10.83 -15.35
CA VAL A 55 18.90 -11.74 -14.58
C VAL A 55 18.60 -13.20 -14.96
N ALA A 56 17.33 -13.57 -15.04
CA ALA A 56 16.94 -14.94 -15.43
C ALA A 56 17.38 -15.32 -16.86
N ARG A 57 17.39 -14.37 -17.80
CA ARG A 57 17.96 -14.62 -19.15
C ARG A 57 19.46 -14.88 -19.08
N PHE A 58 20.19 -14.05 -18.33
CA PHE A 58 21.63 -14.23 -18.12
C PHE A 58 21.95 -15.57 -17.47
N ASP A 59 21.27 -15.91 -16.39
CA ASP A 59 21.53 -17.15 -15.66
C ASP A 59 21.20 -18.41 -16.45
N ARG A 60 20.15 -18.38 -17.29
CA ARG A 60 19.87 -19.50 -18.20
C ARG A 60 21.00 -19.80 -19.16
N GLU A 61 21.77 -18.79 -19.54
CA GLU A 61 22.89 -18.95 -20.45
C GLU A 61 24.19 -19.30 -19.71
N PHE A 62 24.46 -18.65 -18.57
CA PHE A 62 25.77 -18.68 -17.91
C PHE A 62 25.82 -19.40 -16.57
N SER A 63 24.66 -19.68 -15.94
CA SER A 63 24.60 -20.22 -14.58
C SER A 63 24.05 -21.67 -14.50
N GLN A 64 24.12 -22.43 -15.59
CA GLN A 64 23.64 -23.83 -15.62
C GLN A 64 24.36 -24.75 -14.64
N GLY A 65 25.64 -24.47 -14.35
CA GLY A 65 26.45 -25.19 -13.38
C GLY A 65 26.21 -24.81 -11.90
N TYR A 66 25.34 -23.83 -11.64
CA TYR A 66 25.02 -23.43 -10.28
C TYR A 66 24.25 -24.53 -9.52
N PRO A 67 24.50 -24.78 -8.22
CA PRO A 67 23.74 -25.75 -7.44
C PRO A 67 22.22 -25.44 -7.46
N GLY A 68 21.43 -26.31 -8.07
CA GLY A 68 20.01 -26.09 -8.33
C GLY A 68 19.68 -25.38 -9.66
N GLY A 69 20.70 -25.15 -10.51
CA GLY A 69 20.54 -24.62 -11.86
C GLY A 69 20.30 -23.11 -11.92
N ALA A 70 20.00 -22.62 -13.11
CA ALA A 70 19.82 -21.21 -13.40
C ALA A 70 18.69 -20.53 -12.57
N GLU A 71 17.59 -21.23 -12.33
CA GLU A 71 16.50 -20.71 -11.49
C GLU A 71 16.96 -20.43 -10.07
N ALA A 72 17.71 -21.35 -9.46
CA ALA A 72 18.26 -21.19 -8.12
C ALA A 72 19.30 -20.07 -8.05
N ALA A 73 20.12 -19.89 -9.10
CA ALA A 73 21.06 -18.78 -9.23
C ALA A 73 20.33 -17.44 -9.24
N THR A 74 19.32 -17.30 -10.11
CA THR A 74 18.50 -16.08 -10.21
C THR A 74 17.83 -15.75 -8.87
N LEU A 75 17.24 -16.75 -8.21
CA LEU A 75 16.57 -16.55 -6.91
C LEU A 75 17.57 -16.13 -5.82
N SER A 76 18.76 -16.74 -5.79
CA SER A 76 19.82 -16.41 -4.83
C SER A 76 20.29 -14.97 -4.98
N GLN A 77 20.63 -14.56 -6.20
CA GLN A 77 21.07 -13.20 -6.52
C GLN A 77 19.99 -12.16 -6.21
N TYR A 78 18.74 -12.48 -6.57
CA TYR A 78 17.62 -11.58 -6.31
C TYR A 78 17.33 -11.43 -4.82
N ARG A 79 17.40 -12.51 -4.04
CA ARG A 79 17.28 -12.45 -2.59
C ARG A 79 18.35 -11.58 -1.97
N GLU A 80 19.60 -11.78 -2.33
CA GLU A 80 20.74 -11.01 -1.81
C GLU A 80 20.59 -9.52 -2.11
N ALA A 81 20.20 -9.16 -3.33
CA ALA A 81 19.98 -7.77 -3.74
C ALA A 81 18.80 -7.11 -3.01
N ASN A 82 17.85 -7.88 -2.49
CA ASN A 82 16.63 -7.35 -1.85
C ASN A 82 16.54 -7.63 -0.34
N LEU A 83 17.60 -8.14 0.32
CA LEU A 83 17.62 -8.38 1.76
C LEU A 83 17.28 -7.13 2.59
N ASP A 84 17.75 -5.97 2.15
CA ASP A 84 17.58 -4.68 2.82
C ASP A 84 16.74 -3.69 1.98
N PHE A 85 15.84 -4.20 1.16
CA PHE A 85 15.02 -3.33 0.32
C PHE A 85 14.18 -2.38 1.19
N ARG A 86 14.58 -1.10 1.20
CA ARG A 86 13.91 -0.01 1.91
C ARG A 86 13.51 1.05 0.88
N GLY A 87 12.27 1.22 0.62
CA GLY A 87 11.88 2.22 -0.39
C GLY A 87 10.38 2.42 -0.50
N MET A 88 9.59 1.65 0.27
CA MET A 88 8.14 1.67 0.18
C MET A 88 7.47 1.93 1.55
N GLY A 89 8.02 2.84 2.38
CA GLY A 89 7.50 3.10 3.72
C GLY A 89 8.00 2.10 4.77
N GLU A 90 7.33 2.05 5.92
CA GLU A 90 7.72 1.20 7.06
C GLU A 90 7.28 -0.26 6.86
N THR A 91 6.05 -0.46 6.36
CA THR A 91 5.45 -1.78 6.11
C THR A 91 5.64 -2.26 4.67
N GLY A 92 6.30 -1.45 3.84
CA GLY A 92 6.55 -1.76 2.44
C GLY A 92 7.38 -3.01 2.27
N GLU A 93 6.91 -3.91 1.39
CA GLU A 93 7.52 -5.21 1.17
C GLU A 93 7.44 -5.60 -0.30
N LEU A 94 8.53 -6.21 -0.77
CA LEU A 94 8.60 -6.88 -2.06
C LEU A 94 8.54 -8.38 -1.85
N THR A 95 7.60 -9.07 -2.48
CA THR A 95 7.42 -10.51 -2.38
C THR A 95 7.49 -11.17 -3.74
N LEU A 96 8.07 -12.35 -3.78
CA LEU A 96 8.13 -13.21 -4.95
C LEU A 96 7.48 -14.55 -4.62
N ALA A 97 6.68 -15.07 -5.51
CA ALA A 97 5.96 -16.33 -5.29
C ALA A 97 5.92 -17.19 -6.55
N VAL A 98 5.71 -18.49 -6.35
CA VAL A 98 5.47 -19.46 -7.41
C VAL A 98 4.25 -20.33 -7.04
N ARG A 99 3.50 -20.77 -8.06
CA ARG A 99 2.44 -21.74 -7.88
C ARG A 99 3.01 -23.16 -7.80
N ASN A 100 2.65 -23.89 -6.78
CA ASN A 100 2.99 -25.30 -6.63
C ASN A 100 1.69 -26.10 -6.36
N GLY A 101 1.05 -26.59 -7.41
CA GLY A 101 -0.25 -27.26 -7.33
C GLY A 101 -1.32 -26.34 -6.72
N ASP A 102 -1.89 -26.76 -5.59
CA ASP A 102 -2.88 -26.02 -4.82
C ASP A 102 -2.30 -25.03 -3.81
N TRP A 103 -1.02 -24.73 -3.91
CA TRP A 103 -0.33 -23.82 -3.01
C TRP A 103 0.37 -22.69 -3.77
N ILE A 104 0.38 -21.52 -3.16
CA ILE A 104 1.26 -20.40 -3.50
C ILE A 104 2.44 -20.48 -2.53
N ARG A 105 3.63 -20.79 -3.04
CA ARG A 105 4.87 -20.80 -2.25
C ARG A 105 5.58 -19.47 -2.39
N LEU A 106 5.90 -18.85 -1.24
CA LEU A 106 6.63 -17.60 -1.19
C LEU A 106 8.13 -17.87 -1.33
N LEU A 107 8.74 -17.31 -2.36
CA LEU A 107 10.17 -17.42 -2.66
C LEU A 107 10.98 -16.31 -1.99
N LEU A 108 10.40 -15.11 -1.89
CA LEU A 108 10.94 -13.95 -1.18
C LEU A 108 9.84 -13.33 -0.36
N GLN A 109 10.12 -13.09 0.91
CA GLN A 109 9.27 -12.36 1.85
C GLN A 109 10.14 -11.75 2.94
N LYS A 110 9.71 -10.62 3.50
CA LYS A 110 10.35 -10.02 4.67
C LYS A 110 10.00 -10.85 5.90
N ARG A 111 11.00 -11.35 6.61
CA ARG A 111 10.80 -11.96 7.92
C ARG A 111 10.73 -10.82 8.94
N GLU A 112 9.58 -10.63 9.57
CA GLU A 112 9.47 -9.76 10.73
C GLU A 112 9.96 -10.52 11.96
N ASP A 113 10.82 -9.89 12.75
CA ASP A 113 11.35 -10.46 13.99
C ASP A 113 10.20 -10.96 14.90
N GLY A 114 10.15 -12.27 15.12
CA GLY A 114 9.24 -12.93 16.06
C GLY A 114 7.88 -13.37 15.52
N ARG A 115 7.58 -13.19 14.23
CA ARG A 115 6.39 -13.78 13.58
C ARG A 115 6.83 -14.74 12.48
N GLU A 116 6.46 -16.01 12.62
CA GLU A 116 6.58 -16.98 11.53
C GLU A 116 5.56 -16.60 10.45
N ALA A 117 6.04 -16.01 9.37
CA ALA A 117 5.25 -15.85 8.18
C ALA A 117 5.12 -17.19 7.45
N PRO A 118 3.94 -17.59 6.98
CA PRO A 118 3.77 -18.86 6.29
C PRO A 118 4.59 -18.88 5.00
N ASP A 119 5.39 -19.93 4.80
CA ASP A 119 6.15 -20.13 3.56
C ASP A 119 5.23 -20.44 2.36
N SER A 120 3.98 -20.83 2.63
CA SER A 120 2.98 -21.11 1.60
C SER A 120 1.55 -20.86 2.09
N VAL A 121 0.68 -20.47 1.15
CA VAL A 121 -0.76 -20.29 1.39
C VAL A 121 -1.56 -21.05 0.33
N ARG A 122 -2.80 -21.45 0.64
CA ARG A 122 -3.66 -22.18 -0.30
C ARG A 122 -4.04 -21.32 -1.50
N TRP A 123 -3.98 -21.91 -2.70
CA TRP A 123 -4.38 -21.27 -3.95
C TRP A 123 -5.84 -20.78 -3.93
N GLY A 124 -6.77 -21.62 -3.51
CA GLY A 124 -8.20 -21.29 -3.43
C GLY A 124 -8.62 -20.48 -2.20
N GLY A 125 -7.68 -20.05 -1.35
CA GLY A 125 -7.96 -19.26 -0.15
C GLY A 125 -8.15 -17.77 -0.44
N GLU A 126 -8.47 -17.00 0.61
CA GLU A 126 -8.59 -15.54 0.53
C GLU A 126 -7.24 -14.83 0.65
N LEU A 127 -6.24 -15.50 1.26
CA LEU A 127 -4.91 -14.94 1.47
C LEU A 127 -4.13 -14.83 0.17
N ALA A 128 -3.14 -13.95 0.15
CA ALA A 128 -2.23 -13.73 -0.97
C ALA A 128 -2.96 -13.40 -2.30
N ALA A 129 -4.04 -12.63 -2.21
CA ALA A 129 -4.82 -12.25 -3.40
C ALA A 129 -3.99 -11.56 -4.49
N PRO A 130 -3.07 -10.60 -4.19
CA PRO A 130 -2.20 -10.00 -5.21
C PRO A 130 -1.25 -11.02 -5.85
N GLN A 131 -0.66 -11.93 -5.07
CA GLN A 131 0.24 -12.97 -5.57
C GLN A 131 -0.49 -13.92 -6.53
N ARG A 132 -1.74 -14.28 -6.19
CA ARG A 132 -2.58 -15.13 -7.05
C ARG A 132 -2.80 -14.47 -8.39
N LYS A 133 -3.17 -13.19 -8.42
CA LYS A 133 -3.36 -12.41 -9.64
C LYS A 133 -2.09 -12.38 -10.51
N ALA A 134 -0.94 -12.13 -9.89
CA ALA A 134 0.34 -12.17 -10.60
C ALA A 134 0.61 -13.56 -11.22
N LEU A 135 0.32 -14.65 -10.48
CA LEU A 135 0.52 -16.03 -10.92
C LEU A 135 -0.53 -16.50 -11.94
N GLU A 136 -1.68 -15.83 -12.04
CA GLU A 136 -2.67 -15.98 -13.11
C GLU A 136 -2.25 -15.26 -14.40
N GLY A 137 -1.11 -14.56 -14.39
CA GLY A 137 -0.60 -13.80 -15.54
C GLY A 137 -1.16 -12.38 -15.64
N GLU A 138 -1.87 -11.91 -14.61
CA GLU A 138 -2.40 -10.55 -14.56
C GLU A 138 -1.38 -9.56 -13.98
N ALA A 139 -1.48 -8.30 -14.42
CA ALA A 139 -0.73 -7.18 -13.86
C ALA A 139 -1.69 -6.06 -13.48
N GLY A 140 -1.43 -5.40 -12.36
CA GLY A 140 -2.29 -4.31 -11.91
C GLY A 140 -2.01 -3.87 -10.48
N VAL A 141 -2.92 -3.07 -9.94
CA VAL A 141 -2.93 -2.63 -8.55
C VAL A 141 -4.27 -3.01 -7.91
N MET A 142 -4.22 -3.42 -6.66
CA MET A 142 -5.43 -3.77 -5.91
C MET A 142 -5.27 -3.54 -4.41
N VAL A 143 -6.39 -3.41 -3.72
CA VAL A 143 -6.47 -3.61 -2.28
C VAL A 143 -6.92 -5.04 -2.02
N GLY A 144 -6.13 -5.81 -1.28
CA GLY A 144 -6.42 -7.21 -1.00
C GLY A 144 -5.80 -7.69 0.31
N LEU A 145 -6.04 -8.97 0.64
CA LEU A 145 -5.34 -9.64 1.74
C LEU A 145 -4.01 -10.19 1.24
N ASP A 146 -2.95 -9.90 1.98
CA ASP A 146 -1.65 -10.50 1.76
C ASP A 146 -1.56 -11.90 2.38
N TYR A 147 -0.39 -12.54 2.30
CA TYR A 147 -0.14 -13.86 2.87
C TYR A 147 -0.20 -13.90 4.41
N ARG A 148 -0.09 -12.73 5.09
CA ARG A 148 -0.22 -12.55 6.54
C ARG A 148 -1.67 -12.32 6.98
N GLY A 149 -2.60 -12.15 6.03
CA GLY A 149 -3.99 -11.74 6.30
C GLY A 149 -4.16 -10.26 6.57
N GLN A 150 -3.15 -9.42 6.27
CA GLN A 150 -3.24 -7.98 6.38
C GLN A 150 -3.84 -7.38 5.11
N ARG A 151 -4.67 -6.33 5.27
CA ARG A 151 -5.15 -5.56 4.12
C ARG A 151 -4.06 -4.65 3.62
N VAL A 152 -3.66 -4.84 2.38
CA VAL A 152 -2.57 -4.11 1.73
C VAL A 152 -3.05 -3.40 0.46
N LEU A 153 -2.41 -2.29 0.14
CA LEU A 153 -2.35 -1.77 -1.22
C LEU A 153 -1.17 -2.46 -1.90
N ALA A 154 -1.42 -3.11 -3.03
CA ALA A 154 -0.43 -3.93 -3.69
C ALA A 154 -0.47 -3.77 -5.21
N ALA A 155 0.70 -3.59 -5.82
CA ALA A 155 0.90 -3.77 -7.24
C ALA A 155 1.48 -5.16 -7.51
N TYR A 156 1.03 -5.81 -8.55
CA TYR A 156 1.38 -7.18 -8.87
C TYR A 156 1.64 -7.37 -10.37
N ARG A 157 2.57 -8.29 -10.70
CA ARG A 157 2.93 -8.58 -12.08
C ARG A 157 3.47 -10.00 -12.22
N PRO A 158 3.20 -10.69 -13.35
CA PRO A 158 3.87 -11.94 -13.67
C PRO A 158 5.33 -11.70 -14.04
N VAL A 159 6.19 -12.67 -13.72
CA VAL A 159 7.56 -12.78 -14.20
C VAL A 159 7.65 -14.05 -15.04
N GLY A 160 7.70 -13.87 -16.37
CA GLY A 160 7.53 -14.98 -17.31
C GLY A 160 8.65 -16.01 -17.31
N ALA A 161 9.85 -15.65 -16.83
CA ALA A 161 11.04 -16.48 -16.94
C ALA A 161 10.91 -17.87 -16.30
N TYR A 162 10.25 -17.94 -15.11
CA TYR A 162 10.08 -19.16 -14.32
C TYR A 162 8.64 -19.34 -13.80
N GLY A 163 7.67 -18.61 -14.37
CA GLY A 163 6.29 -18.66 -13.93
C GLY A 163 6.10 -18.06 -12.52
N TRP A 164 6.93 -17.09 -12.15
CA TRP A 164 6.85 -16.41 -10.86
C TRP A 164 5.86 -15.25 -10.90
N GLY A 165 5.37 -14.88 -9.73
CA GLY A 165 4.60 -13.65 -9.51
C GLY A 165 5.32 -12.74 -8.53
N ILE A 166 5.51 -11.47 -8.91
CA ILE A 166 6.11 -10.44 -8.05
C ILE A 166 5.04 -9.47 -7.58
N VAL A 167 5.13 -9.06 -6.31
CA VAL A 167 4.22 -8.11 -5.69
C VAL A 167 5.00 -7.11 -4.86
N ALA A 168 4.72 -5.82 -5.08
CA ALA A 168 5.11 -4.73 -4.20
C ALA A 168 3.89 -4.30 -3.40
N LYS A 169 3.97 -4.28 -2.08
CA LYS A 169 2.82 -4.01 -1.21
C LYS A 169 3.18 -3.12 -0.03
N MET A 170 2.18 -2.43 0.50
CA MET A 170 2.23 -1.64 1.73
C MET A 170 0.94 -1.84 2.51
N ASP A 171 0.99 -1.86 3.84
CA ASP A 171 -0.19 -2.02 4.67
C ASP A 171 -1.14 -0.82 4.48
N LEU A 172 -2.41 -1.10 4.24
CA LEU A 172 -3.42 -0.07 3.94
C LEU A 172 -3.59 0.93 5.10
N VAL A 173 -3.29 0.50 6.32
CA VAL A 173 -3.31 1.36 7.52
C VAL A 173 -2.22 2.43 7.41
N GLU A 174 -1.02 2.07 6.98
CA GLU A 174 0.08 3.03 6.77
C GLU A 174 -0.27 4.04 5.67
N VAL A 175 -0.76 3.56 4.54
CA VAL A 175 -1.17 4.41 3.41
C VAL A 175 -2.23 5.43 3.83
N ARG A 176 -3.15 5.06 4.73
CA ARG A 176 -4.24 5.91 5.22
C ARG A 176 -3.87 6.82 6.39
N ALA A 177 -2.84 6.49 7.15
CA ALA A 177 -2.47 7.18 8.40
C ALA A 177 -2.28 8.70 8.22
N PRO A 178 -1.61 9.24 7.19
CA PRO A 178 -1.45 10.68 7.00
C PRO A 178 -2.79 11.41 6.86
N PHE A 179 -3.74 10.82 6.13
CA PHE A 179 -5.06 11.41 5.88
C PHE A 179 -5.95 11.37 7.14
N LEU A 180 -5.88 10.30 7.92
CA LEU A 180 -6.59 10.20 9.19
C LEU A 180 -6.07 11.23 10.20
N ARG A 181 -4.74 11.42 10.28
CA ARG A 181 -4.11 12.45 11.14
C ARG A 181 -4.51 13.86 10.69
N ALA A 182 -4.48 14.14 9.39
CA ALA A 182 -4.89 15.43 8.83
C ALA A 182 -6.38 15.69 9.11
N GLY A 183 -7.25 14.70 8.93
CA GLY A 183 -8.68 14.80 9.24
C GLY A 183 -8.94 15.07 10.71
N ALA A 184 -8.28 14.37 11.61
CA ALA A 184 -8.39 14.60 13.06
C ALA A 184 -7.93 16.01 13.43
N PHE A 185 -6.84 16.50 12.87
CA PHE A 185 -6.35 17.86 13.06
C PHE A 185 -7.35 18.92 12.60
N VAL A 186 -7.93 18.77 11.40
CA VAL A 186 -8.97 19.67 10.88
C VAL A 186 -10.18 19.73 11.80
N LEU A 187 -10.66 18.57 12.28
CA LEU A 187 -11.79 18.51 13.21
C LEU A 187 -11.48 19.19 14.55
N LEU A 188 -10.27 18.99 15.08
CA LEU A 188 -9.82 19.64 16.31
C LEU A 188 -9.78 21.15 16.18
N VAL A 189 -9.21 21.67 15.09
CA VAL A 189 -9.16 23.11 14.80
C VAL A 189 -10.57 23.69 14.65
N ALA A 190 -11.46 23.00 13.94
CA ALA A 190 -12.84 23.42 13.76
C ALA A 190 -13.58 23.50 15.11
N ALA A 191 -13.44 22.48 15.96
CA ALA A 191 -14.03 22.47 17.31
C ALA A 191 -13.48 23.62 18.17
N LEU A 192 -12.18 23.88 18.16
CA LEU A 192 -11.55 24.97 18.87
C LEU A 192 -12.09 26.33 18.43
N LEU A 193 -12.20 26.56 17.11
CA LEU A 193 -12.74 27.81 16.57
C LEU A 193 -14.20 28.03 16.97
N ILE A 194 -15.02 26.98 17.02
CA ILE A 194 -16.40 27.07 17.48
C ILE A 194 -16.44 27.47 18.98
N VAL A 195 -15.62 26.81 19.82
CA VAL A 195 -15.55 27.13 21.26
C VAL A 195 -15.10 28.58 21.48
N VAL A 196 -14.02 29.01 20.81
CA VAL A 196 -13.52 30.38 20.91
C VAL A 196 -14.59 31.38 20.44
N GLY A 197 -15.27 31.10 19.33
CA GLY A 197 -16.37 31.95 18.83
C GLY A 197 -17.50 32.08 19.86
N VAL A 198 -17.90 30.97 20.49
CA VAL A 198 -18.94 30.99 21.56
C VAL A 198 -18.50 31.79 22.76
N LEU A 199 -17.25 31.64 23.23
CA LEU A 199 -16.71 32.34 24.39
C LEU A 199 -16.60 33.86 24.14
N LEU A 200 -16.05 34.26 22.99
CA LEU A 200 -15.98 35.66 22.60
C LEU A 200 -17.35 36.31 22.51
N PHE A 201 -18.32 35.60 21.95
CA PHE A 201 -19.68 36.10 21.88
C PHE A 201 -20.31 36.29 23.26
N ARG A 202 -20.11 35.36 24.20
CA ARG A 202 -20.62 35.50 25.58
C ARG A 202 -19.98 36.64 26.34
N LYS A 203 -18.74 37.07 25.95
CA LYS A 203 -18.02 38.16 26.61
C LYS A 203 -18.40 39.54 26.04
N LEU A 204 -18.81 39.59 24.78
CA LEU A 204 -19.14 40.83 24.04
C LEU A 204 -20.61 41.18 24.01
N GLY A 205 -21.49 40.28 24.39
CA GLY A 205 -22.93 40.45 24.48
C GLY A 205 -23.43 40.40 25.92
#